data_cf68d68cd122430aeebcc4267332a501
#
_entry.id   cf68d68cd122430aeebcc4267332a501
#
_cell.length_a   1.000
_cell.length_b   1.000
_cell.length_c   1.000
_cell.angle_alpha   90.00
_cell.angle_beta   90.00
_cell.angle_gamma   90.00
#
_symmetry.space_group_name_H-M   'P 1'
#
loop_
_entity.id
_entity.type
_entity.pdbx_description
1 polymer ?
#
loop_
_entity_poly.entity_id
_entity_poly.type
_entity_poly.pdbx_seq_one_letter_code
_entity_poly.pdbx_strand_id
1 'polypeptide(L)'
;MKSMIFVVAMTWMVGVVDAAKAVQIDFVGPCQIQPLLSKQINSSAKNVGELTIDVLNLHQIPYRGSASGLAEAFGAPSGLEATVVISDEEMLSYGWCYSVDGVAPDVYPDQIPLTVHTQKIEWFFAYSHYVRGEWIAQCVHAWKRPIPGYCPRR
;
A
#
# COMPACT_ATOMS: atom_id res chain seq x y z
N MET A 1 -46.18 59.57 -8.86
CA MET A 1 -45.20 58.90 -7.99
C MET A 1 -45.11 57.44 -8.46
N LYS A 2 -44.01 57.07 -9.18
CA LYS A 2 -43.81 55.67 -9.69
C LYS A 2 -42.83 54.98 -8.74
N SER A 3 -43.29 53.98 -8.02
CA SER A 3 -42.46 53.19 -7.10
C SER A 3 -41.70 52.12 -7.90
N MET A 4 -40.40 52.18 -7.88
CA MET A 4 -39.49 51.25 -8.59
C MET A 4 -39.07 50.18 -7.57
N ILE A 5 -39.55 48.96 -7.76
CA ILE A 5 -39.17 47.81 -6.92
C ILE A 5 -37.87 47.20 -7.49
N PHE A 6 -36.79 47.32 -6.76
CA PHE A 6 -35.53 46.60 -7.00
C PHE A 6 -35.62 45.16 -6.52
N VAL A 7 -35.64 44.21 -7.43
CA VAL A 7 -35.50 42.79 -7.12
C VAL A 7 -33.99 42.46 -7.09
N VAL A 8 -33.46 42.21 -5.89
CA VAL A 8 -32.08 41.74 -5.70
C VAL A 8 -32.10 40.22 -5.89
N ALA A 9 -31.56 39.75 -7.01
CA ALA A 9 -31.36 38.34 -7.24
C ALA A 9 -30.10 37.85 -6.46
N MET A 10 -30.34 37.08 -5.41
CA MET A 10 -29.32 36.46 -4.57
C MET A 10 -28.88 35.15 -5.23
N THR A 11 -27.80 35.17 -5.99
CA THR A 11 -27.17 33.98 -6.60
C THR A 11 -26.45 33.17 -5.52
N TRP A 12 -26.99 32.01 -5.18
CA TRP A 12 -26.34 31.02 -4.32
C TRP A 12 -25.23 30.34 -5.13
N MET A 13 -23.96 30.65 -4.82
CA MET A 13 -22.83 29.82 -5.27
C MET A 13 -22.85 28.51 -4.50
N VAL A 14 -23.35 27.44 -5.13
CA VAL A 14 -23.16 26.08 -4.62
C VAL A 14 -21.69 25.72 -4.85
N GLY A 15 -20.88 25.84 -3.81
CA GLY A 15 -19.52 25.33 -3.84
C GLY A 15 -19.59 23.79 -3.97
N VAL A 16 -19.03 23.25 -5.04
CA VAL A 16 -18.80 21.82 -5.16
C VAL A 16 -17.72 21.46 -4.14
N VAL A 17 -18.13 20.91 -3.01
CA VAL A 17 -17.20 20.30 -2.05
C VAL A 17 -16.75 18.99 -2.71
N ASP A 18 -15.53 18.97 -3.24
CA ASP A 18 -14.87 17.73 -3.64
C ASP A 18 -14.80 16.85 -2.40
N ALA A 19 -15.65 15.84 -2.34
CA ALA A 19 -15.65 14.89 -1.25
C ALA A 19 -14.36 14.07 -1.36
N ALA A 20 -13.36 14.41 -0.55
CA ALA A 20 -12.15 13.62 -0.42
C ALA A 20 -12.55 12.17 -0.14
N LYS A 21 -12.20 11.26 -1.05
CA LYS A 21 -12.59 9.86 -0.97
C LYS A 21 -11.75 9.15 0.08
N ALA A 22 -12.41 8.40 0.96
CA ALA A 22 -11.74 7.53 1.90
C ALA A 22 -11.20 6.29 1.17
N VAL A 23 -9.89 6.09 1.21
CA VAL A 23 -9.20 4.89 0.71
C VAL A 23 -8.78 4.05 1.90
N GLN A 24 -9.07 2.75 1.89
CA GLN A 24 -8.54 1.83 2.87
C GLN A 24 -7.11 1.47 2.51
N ILE A 25 -6.20 1.55 3.48
CA ILE A 25 -4.83 1.06 3.35
C ILE A 25 -4.53 0.07 4.48
N ASP A 26 -4.09 -1.13 4.08
CA ASP A 26 -3.72 -2.22 4.98
C ASP A 26 -2.23 -2.56 4.82
N PHE A 27 -1.58 -2.93 5.92
CA PHE A 27 -0.22 -3.47 5.91
C PHE A 27 -0.24 -4.84 6.60
N VAL A 28 -0.01 -5.90 5.83
CA VAL A 28 0.02 -7.30 6.30
C VAL A 28 1.46 -7.75 6.47
N GLY A 29 1.83 -8.12 7.67
CA GLY A 29 3.19 -8.54 8.02
C GLY A 29 3.54 -9.98 7.63
N PRO A 30 4.78 -10.41 7.95
CA PRO A 30 5.29 -11.73 7.55
C PRO A 30 4.64 -12.91 8.27
N CYS A 31 4.06 -12.71 9.44
CA CYS A 31 3.71 -13.82 10.34
C CYS A 31 2.20 -14.07 10.50
N GLN A 32 1.35 -13.23 9.93
CA GLN A 32 -0.09 -13.27 10.17
C GLN A 32 -0.91 -12.79 8.99
N ILE A 33 -2.19 -13.18 8.98
CA ILE A 33 -3.15 -12.76 7.94
C ILE A 33 -3.73 -11.39 8.27
N GLN A 34 -3.90 -11.08 9.56
CA GLN A 34 -4.45 -9.80 10.00
C GLN A 34 -3.46 -8.67 9.73
N PRO A 35 -3.92 -7.52 9.26
CA PRO A 35 -3.07 -6.36 9.08
C PRO A 35 -2.39 -5.92 10.38
N LEU A 36 -1.13 -5.52 10.29
CA LEU A 36 -0.39 -4.80 11.35
C LEU A 36 -0.93 -3.39 11.52
N LEU A 37 -1.38 -2.80 10.42
CA LEU A 37 -2.04 -1.49 10.36
C LEU A 37 -3.16 -1.56 9.33
N SER A 38 -4.35 -1.06 9.69
CA SER A 38 -5.49 -0.91 8.79
C SER A 38 -6.12 0.45 9.04
N LYS A 39 -6.23 1.30 8.01
CA LYS A 39 -6.74 2.67 8.11
C LYS A 39 -7.60 3.04 6.91
N GLN A 40 -8.66 3.80 7.20
CA GLN A 40 -9.40 4.57 6.22
C GLN A 40 -8.84 5.99 6.20
N ILE A 41 -8.35 6.43 5.05
CA ILE A 41 -7.67 7.72 4.91
C ILE A 41 -8.37 8.56 3.84
N ASN A 42 -8.78 9.76 4.22
CA ASN A 42 -9.12 10.81 3.28
C ASN A 42 -7.82 11.50 2.86
N SER A 43 -7.37 11.25 1.64
CA SER A 43 -6.07 11.73 1.18
C SER A 43 -6.18 12.63 -0.03
N SER A 44 -5.28 13.60 -0.10
CA SER A 44 -4.98 14.41 -1.27
C SER A 44 -3.75 13.91 -2.04
N ALA A 45 -3.18 12.77 -1.66
CA ALA A 45 -2.06 12.14 -2.35
C ALA A 45 -2.46 11.82 -3.80
N LYS A 46 -1.52 12.00 -4.73
CA LYS A 46 -1.78 11.82 -6.17
C LYS A 46 -1.70 10.37 -6.61
N ASN A 47 -0.91 9.57 -5.91
CA ASN A 47 -0.63 8.18 -6.25
C ASN A 47 -0.51 7.30 -4.99
N VAL A 48 -0.48 5.98 -5.23
CA VAL A 48 -0.39 4.96 -4.17
C VAL A 48 0.87 5.12 -3.32
N GLY A 49 2.00 5.45 -3.95
CA GLY A 49 3.28 5.63 -3.27
C GLY A 49 3.26 6.80 -2.30
N GLU A 50 2.80 7.98 -2.73
CA GLU A 50 2.66 9.16 -1.86
C GLU A 50 1.75 8.84 -0.66
N LEU A 51 0.57 8.26 -0.89
CA LEU A 51 -0.33 7.87 0.20
C LEU A 51 0.34 6.91 1.18
N THR A 52 1.10 5.95 0.67
CA THR A 52 1.81 4.97 1.51
C THR A 52 2.79 5.67 2.46
N ILE A 53 3.62 6.57 1.93
CA ILE A 53 4.60 7.32 2.72
C ILE A 53 3.92 8.24 3.74
N ASP A 54 2.85 8.92 3.34
CA ASP A 54 2.07 9.78 4.23
C ASP A 54 1.50 8.99 5.42
N VAL A 55 0.94 7.80 5.17
CA VAL A 55 0.39 6.94 6.22
C VAL A 55 1.47 6.42 7.17
N LEU A 56 2.62 5.96 6.65
CA LEU A 56 3.73 5.49 7.48
C LEU A 56 4.25 6.62 8.37
N ASN A 57 4.43 7.82 7.82
CA ASN A 57 4.87 9.00 8.58
C ASN A 57 3.83 9.42 9.63
N LEU A 58 2.54 9.49 9.27
CA LEU A 58 1.46 9.87 10.17
C LEU A 58 1.38 8.94 11.40
N HIS A 59 1.60 7.64 11.19
CA HIS A 59 1.57 6.65 12.25
C HIS A 59 2.94 6.35 12.87
N GLN A 60 3.98 7.13 12.51
CA GLN A 60 5.34 6.99 13.03
C GLN A 60 5.92 5.57 12.88
N ILE A 61 5.55 4.89 11.78
CA ILE A 61 6.07 3.57 11.46
C ILE A 61 7.45 3.71 10.85
N PRO A 62 8.49 3.11 11.44
CA PRO A 62 9.82 3.08 10.84
C PRO A 62 9.79 2.33 9.49
N TYR A 63 10.37 2.93 8.48
CA TYR A 63 10.49 2.33 7.16
C TYR A 63 11.77 2.77 6.44
N ARG A 64 12.14 2.00 5.43
CA ARG A 64 13.16 2.34 4.44
C ARG A 64 12.58 2.13 3.06
N GLY A 65 12.65 3.16 2.22
CA GLY A 65 12.04 3.17 0.90
C GLY A 65 11.62 4.58 0.49
N SER A 66 10.78 4.66 -0.51
CA SER A 66 10.23 5.89 -1.05
C SER A 66 8.84 5.65 -1.63
N ALA A 67 8.25 6.65 -2.26
CA ALA A 67 6.99 6.49 -3.01
C ALA A 67 7.08 5.43 -4.12
N SER A 68 8.30 5.10 -4.60
CA SER A 68 8.50 4.03 -5.61
C SER A 68 8.52 2.62 -5.02
N GLY A 69 8.53 2.45 -3.69
CA GLY A 69 8.47 1.14 -3.05
C GLY A 69 9.07 1.10 -1.65
N LEU A 70 8.73 0.04 -0.92
CA LEU A 70 9.22 -0.23 0.42
C LEU A 70 10.28 -1.33 0.40
N ALA A 71 11.48 -1.02 0.90
CA ALA A 71 12.51 -2.00 1.17
C ALA A 71 12.31 -2.63 2.55
N GLU A 72 11.84 -1.82 3.53
CA GLU A 72 11.65 -2.24 4.92
C GLU A 72 10.51 -1.45 5.55
N ALA A 73 9.67 -2.09 6.33
CA ALA A 73 8.67 -1.45 7.19
C ALA A 73 8.28 -2.39 8.32
N PHE A 74 7.79 -1.84 9.43
CA PHE A 74 7.32 -2.60 10.61
C PHE A 74 8.36 -3.56 11.19
N GLY A 75 9.66 -3.30 10.98
CA GLY A 75 10.73 -4.18 11.42
C GLY A 75 10.80 -5.53 10.67
N ALA A 76 10.11 -5.68 9.55
CA ALA A 76 10.23 -6.87 8.72
C ALA A 76 11.65 -6.97 8.14
N PRO A 77 12.21 -8.19 8.00
CA PRO A 77 13.57 -8.39 7.52
C PRO A 77 13.73 -7.93 6.07
N SER A 78 14.96 -7.58 5.69
CA SER A 78 15.28 -7.13 4.34
C SER A 78 16.65 -7.63 3.88
N GLY A 79 16.91 -7.61 2.57
CA GLY A 79 18.20 -8.03 2.01
C GLY A 79 18.51 -9.50 2.27
N LEU A 80 19.72 -9.80 2.79
CA LEU A 80 20.15 -11.17 3.03
C LEU A 80 19.34 -11.88 4.12
N GLU A 81 18.88 -11.15 5.14
CA GLU A 81 18.02 -11.70 6.19
C GLU A 81 16.64 -12.11 5.67
N ALA A 82 16.24 -11.54 4.54
CA ALA A 82 15.01 -11.85 3.83
C ALA A 82 15.24 -12.83 2.66
N THR A 83 16.34 -13.58 2.66
CA THR A 83 16.65 -14.56 1.62
C THR A 83 16.87 -15.93 2.26
N VAL A 84 16.20 -16.94 1.74
CA VAL A 84 16.38 -18.34 2.15
C VAL A 84 16.90 -19.13 0.95
N VAL A 85 18.15 -19.51 1.02
CA VAL A 85 18.78 -20.41 0.04
C VAL A 85 18.41 -21.84 0.39
N ILE A 86 17.76 -22.54 -0.55
CA ILE A 86 17.34 -23.95 -0.39
C ILE A 86 18.39 -24.86 -1.00
N SER A 87 18.90 -24.48 -2.17
CA SER A 87 19.99 -25.17 -2.88
C SER A 87 20.70 -24.19 -3.80
N ASP A 88 21.72 -24.65 -4.56
CA ASP A 88 22.44 -23.84 -5.56
C ASP A 88 21.53 -23.33 -6.68
N GLU A 89 20.38 -23.97 -6.87
CA GLU A 89 19.43 -23.64 -7.94
C GLU A 89 18.07 -23.14 -7.41
N GLU A 90 17.90 -23.04 -6.08
CA GLU A 90 16.60 -22.72 -5.48
C GLU A 90 16.73 -21.75 -4.30
N MET A 91 15.96 -20.67 -4.34
CA MET A 91 15.89 -19.72 -3.24
C MET A 91 14.50 -19.09 -3.10
N LEU A 92 14.22 -18.59 -1.90
CA LEU A 92 13.11 -17.69 -1.62
C LEU A 92 13.66 -16.31 -1.31
N SER A 93 13.09 -15.29 -1.92
CA SER A 93 13.34 -13.89 -1.59
C SER A 93 12.10 -13.25 -1.03
N TYR A 94 12.23 -12.58 0.10
CA TYR A 94 11.11 -11.94 0.78
C TYR A 94 11.22 -10.43 0.71
N GLY A 95 10.08 -9.75 0.68
CA GLY A 95 10.01 -8.30 0.63
C GLY A 95 8.56 -7.80 0.62
N TRP A 96 8.42 -6.49 0.53
CA TRP A 96 7.11 -5.85 0.46
C TRP A 96 6.60 -5.82 -0.99
N CYS A 97 5.40 -6.34 -1.16
CA CYS A 97 4.60 -6.21 -2.38
C CYS A 97 3.33 -5.41 -2.06
N TYR A 98 2.64 -4.96 -3.09
CA TYR A 98 1.37 -4.26 -2.92
C TYR A 98 0.33 -4.70 -3.95
N SER A 99 -0.93 -4.46 -3.61
CA SER A 99 -2.06 -4.59 -4.52
C SER A 99 -2.99 -3.38 -4.39
N VAL A 100 -3.71 -3.10 -5.46
CA VAL A 100 -4.76 -2.07 -5.51
C VAL A 100 -6.05 -2.76 -5.93
N ASP A 101 -7.08 -2.66 -5.10
CA ASP A 101 -8.37 -3.33 -5.29
C ASP A 101 -8.24 -4.84 -5.60
N GLY A 102 -7.25 -5.49 -4.94
CA GLY A 102 -6.97 -6.93 -5.05
C GLY A 102 -6.11 -7.34 -6.26
N VAL A 103 -5.64 -6.40 -7.07
CA VAL A 103 -4.77 -6.65 -8.21
C VAL A 103 -3.35 -6.17 -7.88
N ALA A 104 -2.35 -7.04 -8.02
CA ALA A 104 -0.94 -6.67 -7.90
C ALA A 104 -0.46 -6.11 -9.25
N PRO A 105 -0.11 -4.81 -9.33
CA PRO A 105 0.34 -4.21 -10.59
C PRO A 105 1.82 -4.53 -10.85
N ASP A 106 2.21 -4.55 -12.13
CA ASP A 106 3.60 -4.74 -12.58
C ASP A 106 4.39 -3.42 -12.68
N VAL A 107 3.94 -2.37 -12.00
CA VAL A 107 4.55 -1.04 -12.00
C VAL A 107 4.80 -0.56 -10.59
N TYR A 108 5.61 0.50 -10.42
CA TYR A 108 5.89 1.09 -9.12
C TYR A 108 4.67 1.82 -8.54
N PRO A 109 4.52 1.88 -7.20
CA PRO A 109 3.37 2.51 -6.54
C PRO A 109 3.19 4.00 -6.87
N ASP A 110 4.26 4.73 -7.15
CA ASP A 110 4.23 6.13 -7.55
C ASP A 110 3.67 6.34 -8.98
N GLN A 111 3.56 5.27 -9.76
CA GLN A 111 2.98 5.28 -11.11
C GLN A 111 1.48 4.95 -11.11
N ILE A 112 0.91 4.52 -9.98
CA ILE A 112 -0.51 4.21 -9.86
C ILE A 112 -1.26 5.42 -9.31
N PRO A 113 -2.04 6.14 -10.13
CA PRO A 113 -2.80 7.29 -9.66
C PRO A 113 -3.92 6.86 -8.71
N LEU A 114 -4.14 7.62 -7.65
CA LEU A 114 -5.33 7.50 -6.82
C LEU A 114 -6.51 8.15 -7.53
N THR A 115 -7.55 7.37 -7.73
CA THR A 115 -8.77 7.82 -8.40
C THR A 115 -9.97 7.75 -7.45
N VAL A 116 -11.09 8.33 -7.85
CA VAL A 116 -12.35 8.20 -7.10
C VAL A 116 -12.84 6.74 -7.02
N HIS A 117 -12.28 5.84 -7.80
CA HIS A 117 -12.64 4.41 -7.81
C HIS A 117 -11.70 3.54 -6.97
N THR A 118 -10.53 4.03 -6.58
CA THR A 118 -9.60 3.30 -5.70
C THR A 118 -10.25 3.09 -4.34
N GLN A 119 -10.48 1.86 -3.93
CA GLN A 119 -11.13 1.52 -2.66
C GLN A 119 -10.14 1.01 -1.62
N LYS A 120 -9.22 0.13 -2.03
CA LYS A 120 -8.30 -0.54 -1.12
C LYS A 120 -6.91 -0.62 -1.70
N ILE A 121 -5.93 -0.31 -0.86
CA ILE A 121 -4.51 -0.59 -1.08
C ILE A 121 -4.08 -1.57 -0.02
N GLU A 122 -3.42 -2.65 -0.41
CA GLU A 122 -2.86 -3.61 0.52
C GLU A 122 -1.37 -3.77 0.26
N TRP A 123 -0.56 -3.38 1.23
CA TRP A 123 0.84 -3.75 1.31
C TRP A 123 0.95 -5.04 2.09
N PHE A 124 1.68 -6.00 1.57
CA PHE A 124 1.87 -7.27 2.24
C PHE A 124 3.30 -7.74 2.12
N PHE A 125 3.80 -8.29 3.22
CA PHE A 125 5.09 -8.96 3.19
C PHE A 125 4.93 -10.28 2.44
N ALA A 126 5.75 -10.48 1.43
CA ALA A 126 5.57 -11.54 0.44
C ALA A 126 6.85 -12.33 0.24
N TYR A 127 6.76 -13.51 -0.37
CA TYR A 127 7.89 -14.20 -0.95
C TYR A 127 7.77 -14.35 -2.46
N SER A 128 8.92 -14.41 -3.10
CA SER A 128 9.09 -14.84 -4.46
C SER A 128 9.97 -16.10 -4.47
N HIS A 129 9.64 -17.05 -5.33
CA HIS A 129 10.30 -18.35 -5.39
C HIS A 129 11.04 -18.50 -6.72
N TYR A 130 12.35 -18.63 -6.63
CA TYR A 130 13.26 -18.81 -7.75
C TYR A 130 13.72 -20.26 -7.82
N VAL A 131 13.62 -20.86 -9.01
CA VAL A 131 14.04 -22.24 -9.29
C VAL A 131 14.71 -22.31 -10.67
N ARG A 132 15.95 -22.76 -10.72
CA ARG A 132 16.69 -23.05 -11.98
C ARG A 132 16.65 -21.94 -13.03
N GLY A 133 16.85 -20.69 -12.60
CA GLY A 133 16.87 -19.54 -13.50
C GLY A 133 15.55 -18.81 -13.65
N GLU A 134 14.45 -19.30 -13.07
CA GLU A 134 13.11 -18.77 -13.26
C GLU A 134 12.42 -18.41 -11.94
N TRP A 135 11.67 -17.32 -11.94
CA TRP A 135 10.74 -16.97 -10.85
C TRP A 135 9.42 -17.70 -11.07
N ILE A 136 9.20 -18.81 -10.36
CA ILE A 136 7.98 -19.63 -10.47
C ILE A 136 6.82 -19.13 -9.63
N ALA A 137 7.07 -18.23 -8.68
CA ALA A 137 6.07 -17.49 -7.93
C ALA A 137 6.63 -16.12 -7.55
N GLN A 138 5.78 -15.11 -7.56
CA GLN A 138 6.12 -13.75 -7.14
C GLN A 138 5.00 -13.16 -6.30
N CYS A 139 5.37 -12.31 -5.34
CA CYS A 139 4.43 -11.59 -4.48
C CYS A 139 3.37 -12.50 -3.84
N VAL A 140 3.78 -13.65 -3.31
CA VAL A 140 2.89 -14.54 -2.54
C VAL A 140 3.01 -14.18 -1.06
N HIS A 141 1.90 -14.00 -0.36
CA HIS A 141 1.91 -13.65 1.06
C HIS A 141 2.84 -14.55 1.89
N ALA A 142 3.78 -13.95 2.63
CA ALA A 142 4.81 -14.66 3.39
C ALA A 142 4.25 -15.55 4.51
N TRP A 143 3.07 -15.24 5.06
CA TRP A 143 2.44 -16.08 6.07
C TRP A 143 2.10 -17.49 5.58
N LYS A 144 2.01 -17.71 4.25
CA LYS A 144 1.83 -19.05 3.64
C LYS A 144 3.13 -19.87 3.68
N ARG A 145 4.28 -19.20 3.66
CA ARG A 145 5.62 -19.81 3.76
C ARG A 145 6.53 -18.85 4.53
N PRO A 146 6.43 -18.81 5.86
CA PRO A 146 7.19 -17.87 6.68
C PRO A 146 8.70 -18.07 6.60
N ILE A 147 9.47 -17.00 6.84
CA ILE A 147 10.92 -17.09 6.97
C ILE A 147 11.25 -17.98 8.18
N PRO A 148 12.10 -19.01 8.02
CA PRO A 148 12.48 -19.91 9.12
C PRO A 148 13.05 -19.15 10.31
N GLY A 149 12.51 -19.39 11.51
CA GLY A 149 12.98 -18.78 12.76
C GLY A 149 12.55 -17.32 12.99
N TYR A 150 11.90 -16.66 12.03
CA TYR A 150 11.47 -15.27 12.18
C TYR A 150 10.11 -15.15 12.89
N CYS A 151 9.15 -15.95 12.49
CA CYS A 151 7.83 -15.92 13.12
C CYS A 151 7.81 -16.77 14.41
N PRO A 152 7.12 -16.34 15.47
CA PRO A 152 6.94 -17.17 16.66
C PRO A 152 6.25 -18.48 16.29
N ARG A 153 6.69 -19.58 16.90
CA ARG A 153 6.03 -20.88 16.72
C ARG A 153 4.62 -20.79 17.30
N ARG A 154 3.66 -21.13 16.49
CA ARG A 154 2.27 -21.28 16.93
C ARG A 154 2.09 -22.54 17.75
#